data_c0c1e941def07855effb438b514fcb32
#
_entry.id   c0c1e941def07855effb438b514fcb32
#
_cell.length_a   1.000
_cell.length_b   1.000
_cell.length_c   1.000
_cell.angle_alpha   90.00
_cell.angle_beta   90.00
_cell.angle_gamma   90.00
#
_symmetry.space_group_name_H-M   'P 1'
#
loop_
_entity.id
_entity.type
_entity.pdbx_description
1 polymer ?
#
loop_
_entity_poly.entity_id
_entity_poly.type
_entity_poly.pdbx_seq_one_letter_code
_entity_poly.pdbx_strand_id
1 'polypeptide(L)'
;MKLCNKCKEEVNLQDNFCKYCGSPINKKSNEQNRAVLNSIIGFYTIIICYIGFSSLIYSTYPESLFADIGVELVFIGIVLVFCAYNFNEIISLYKSPKLDSSVYFKFLPLTILFSYLIYFGIGGLNELLFFEDSINIIYQYTYTEYPFLWSIVFVAIIPPIFEELAFRGYLFNQLSKIISIELTIIATAFLFALVHLSFISIIWIFPFGLFLGYLRKKYDTLWIPMLIHFVHNSIVLMLDYYYYNKELTEIL
;
A
#
# COMPACT_ATOMS: atom_id res chain seq x y z
N MET A 1 11.32 -33.85 -21.05
CA MET A 1 12.00 -33.00 -22.03
C MET A 1 11.04 -32.72 -23.18
N LYS A 2 11.10 -31.55 -23.78
CA LYS A 2 10.26 -31.12 -24.91
C LYS A 2 11.18 -30.60 -26.01
N LEU A 3 10.83 -30.81 -27.27
CA LEU A 3 11.58 -30.22 -28.38
C LEU A 3 11.15 -28.76 -28.57
N CYS A 4 12.11 -27.87 -28.79
CA CYS A 4 11.84 -26.48 -29.14
C CYS A 4 11.09 -26.41 -30.47
N ASN A 5 9.99 -25.66 -30.51
CA ASN A 5 9.16 -25.55 -31.73
C ASN A 5 9.92 -24.89 -32.90
N LYS A 6 10.96 -24.08 -32.64
CA LYS A 6 11.71 -23.35 -33.67
C LYS A 6 12.97 -24.09 -34.14
N CYS A 7 13.84 -24.50 -33.20
CA CYS A 7 15.13 -25.15 -33.59
C CYS A 7 15.15 -26.65 -33.39
N LYS A 8 14.09 -27.26 -32.85
CA LYS A 8 13.95 -28.70 -32.60
C LYS A 8 14.92 -29.30 -31.58
N GLU A 9 15.74 -28.49 -30.93
CA GLU A 9 16.64 -28.90 -29.85
C GLU A 9 15.87 -29.26 -28.57
N GLU A 10 16.43 -30.16 -27.77
CA GLU A 10 15.83 -30.54 -26.48
C GLU A 10 15.94 -29.42 -25.45
N VAL A 11 14.81 -29.09 -24.83
CA VAL A 11 14.68 -28.05 -23.84
C VAL A 11 13.97 -28.55 -22.57
N ASN A 12 14.27 -27.95 -21.44
CA ASN A 12 13.59 -28.26 -20.20
C ASN A 12 12.17 -27.63 -20.21
N LEU A 13 11.17 -28.34 -19.69
CA LEU A 13 9.80 -27.85 -19.57
C LEU A 13 9.65 -26.64 -18.66
N GLN A 14 10.62 -26.45 -17.76
CA GLN A 14 10.64 -25.32 -16.82
C GLN A 14 11.29 -24.05 -17.40
N ASP A 15 12.00 -24.17 -18.57
CA ASP A 15 12.63 -23.02 -19.19
C ASP A 15 11.58 -22.18 -19.93
N ASN A 16 11.59 -20.87 -19.75
CA ASN A 16 10.72 -19.94 -20.45
C ASN A 16 11.18 -19.70 -21.91
N PHE A 17 12.48 -19.81 -22.16
CA PHE A 17 13.10 -19.57 -23.47
C PHE A 17 14.05 -20.69 -23.82
N CYS A 18 14.12 -21.01 -25.13
CA CYS A 18 15.09 -21.97 -25.64
C CYS A 18 16.51 -21.43 -25.50
N LYS A 19 17.37 -22.15 -24.78
CA LYS A 19 18.80 -21.81 -24.62
C LYS A 19 19.60 -21.75 -25.90
N TYR A 20 19.12 -22.40 -26.98
CA TYR A 20 19.81 -22.49 -28.27
C TYR A 20 19.40 -21.38 -29.25
N CYS A 21 18.11 -21.00 -29.30
CA CYS A 21 17.61 -20.05 -30.31
C CYS A 21 16.83 -18.89 -29.74
N GLY A 22 16.72 -18.79 -28.40
CA GLY A 22 16.03 -17.70 -27.73
C GLY A 22 14.50 -17.68 -27.91
N SER A 23 13.91 -18.64 -28.66
CA SER A 23 12.47 -18.64 -28.86
C SER A 23 11.73 -19.08 -27.58
N PRO A 24 10.54 -18.53 -27.30
CA PRO A 24 9.74 -18.95 -26.16
C PRO A 24 9.32 -20.41 -26.29
N ILE A 25 9.56 -21.19 -25.22
CA ILE A 25 9.24 -22.64 -25.19
C ILE A 25 7.75 -22.81 -24.87
N ASN A 26 7.20 -21.93 -24.06
CA ASN A 26 5.83 -22.01 -23.59
C ASN A 26 5.05 -20.75 -24.01
N LYS A 27 4.43 -20.79 -25.20
CA LYS A 27 3.67 -19.69 -25.79
C LYS A 27 2.50 -19.27 -24.87
N LYS A 28 1.88 -20.25 -24.20
CA LYS A 28 0.77 -20.03 -23.25
C LYS A 28 1.23 -19.30 -21.97
N SER A 29 2.45 -19.57 -21.50
CA SER A 29 3.07 -18.86 -20.37
C SER A 29 3.34 -17.39 -20.71
N ASN A 30 3.82 -17.07 -21.91
CA ASN A 30 4.10 -15.69 -22.31
C ASN A 30 2.84 -14.84 -22.50
N GLU A 31 1.77 -15.40 -23.07
CA GLU A 31 0.49 -14.71 -23.20
C GLU A 31 -0.13 -14.46 -21.83
N GLN A 32 -0.05 -15.42 -20.92
CA GLN A 32 -0.54 -15.30 -19.56
C GLN A 32 0.25 -14.25 -18.76
N ASN A 33 1.58 -14.26 -18.85
CA ASN A 33 2.44 -13.26 -18.20
C ASN A 33 2.17 -11.85 -18.76
N ARG A 34 1.91 -11.72 -20.06
CA ARG A 34 1.56 -10.45 -20.69
C ARG A 34 0.20 -9.93 -20.21
N ALA A 35 -0.79 -10.80 -20.05
CA ALA A 35 -2.09 -10.44 -19.51
C ALA A 35 -1.98 -9.92 -18.05
N VAL A 36 -1.18 -10.63 -17.23
CA VAL A 36 -0.89 -10.21 -15.86
C VAL A 36 -0.20 -8.85 -15.83
N LEU A 37 0.83 -8.65 -16.67
CA LEU A 37 1.55 -7.38 -16.76
C LEU A 37 0.63 -6.23 -17.18
N ASN A 38 -0.22 -6.44 -18.19
CA ASN A 38 -1.20 -5.46 -18.61
C ASN A 38 -2.20 -5.09 -17.50
N SER A 39 -2.59 -6.07 -16.69
CA SER A 39 -3.47 -5.87 -15.53
C SER A 39 -2.79 -5.02 -14.44
N ILE A 40 -1.50 -5.25 -14.18
CA ILE A 40 -0.69 -4.45 -13.25
C ILE A 40 -0.54 -3.00 -13.75
N ILE A 41 -0.18 -2.83 -15.02
CA ILE A 41 -0.04 -1.51 -15.65
C ILE A 41 -1.39 -0.78 -15.61
N GLY A 42 -2.48 -1.45 -15.98
CA GLY A 42 -3.82 -0.87 -15.94
C GLY A 42 -4.22 -0.41 -14.54
N PHE A 43 -4.00 -1.25 -13.53
CA PHE A 43 -4.25 -0.90 -12.14
C PHE A 43 -3.48 0.35 -11.71
N TYR A 44 -2.17 0.36 -11.94
CA TYR A 44 -1.32 1.47 -11.48
C TYR A 44 -1.60 2.76 -12.25
N THR A 45 -1.91 2.67 -13.53
CA THR A 45 -2.34 3.83 -14.35
C THR A 45 -3.64 4.44 -13.80
N ILE A 46 -4.62 3.61 -13.44
CA ILE A 46 -5.89 4.09 -12.86
C ILE A 46 -5.65 4.74 -11.50
N ILE A 47 -4.76 4.18 -10.66
CA ILE A 47 -4.39 4.80 -9.37
C ILE A 47 -3.74 6.18 -9.60
N ILE A 48 -2.83 6.33 -10.56
CA ILE A 48 -2.22 7.65 -10.89
C ILE A 48 -3.29 8.63 -11.40
N CYS A 49 -4.18 8.19 -12.28
CA CYS A 49 -5.30 9.02 -12.75
C CYS A 49 -6.22 9.44 -11.58
N TYR A 50 -6.50 8.53 -10.65
CA TYR A 50 -7.25 8.82 -9.43
C TYR A 50 -6.55 9.89 -8.57
N ILE A 51 -5.22 9.82 -8.37
CA ILE A 51 -4.47 10.83 -7.63
C ILE A 51 -4.59 12.21 -8.30
N GLY A 52 -4.46 12.26 -9.63
CA GLY A 52 -4.67 13.50 -10.38
C GLY A 52 -6.10 14.04 -10.26
N PHE A 53 -7.09 13.16 -10.31
CA PHE A 53 -8.49 13.50 -10.11
C PHE A 53 -8.76 14.03 -8.68
N SER A 54 -8.25 13.35 -7.66
CA SER A 54 -8.40 13.79 -6.26
C SER A 54 -7.78 15.16 -6.01
N SER A 55 -6.58 15.41 -6.57
CA SER A 55 -5.92 16.72 -6.50
C SER A 55 -6.79 17.84 -7.14
N LEU A 56 -7.42 17.56 -8.29
CA LEU A 56 -8.35 18.50 -8.94
C LEU A 56 -9.60 18.76 -8.08
N ILE A 57 -10.18 17.73 -7.48
CA ILE A 57 -11.34 17.88 -6.59
C ILE A 57 -10.98 18.73 -5.38
N TYR A 58 -9.88 18.45 -4.70
CA TYR A 58 -9.46 19.22 -3.53
C TYR A 58 -9.08 20.66 -3.84
N SER A 59 -8.54 20.93 -5.03
CA SER A 59 -8.28 22.31 -5.46
C SER A 59 -9.57 23.09 -5.78
N THR A 60 -10.63 22.39 -6.20
CA THR A 60 -11.91 23.01 -6.56
C THR A 60 -12.86 23.14 -5.37
N TYR A 61 -12.84 22.18 -4.48
CA TYR A 61 -13.69 22.08 -3.29
C TYR A 61 -12.85 21.88 -2.04
N PRO A 62 -12.03 22.85 -1.64
CA PRO A 62 -11.26 22.75 -0.40
C PRO A 62 -12.22 22.73 0.80
N GLU A 63 -11.83 22.06 1.86
CA GLU A 63 -12.59 22.00 3.12
C GLU A 63 -14.02 21.48 2.93
N SER A 64 -14.20 20.40 2.18
CA SER A 64 -15.50 19.82 1.87
C SER A 64 -15.57 18.33 2.22
N LEU A 65 -16.36 18.01 3.26
CA LEU A 65 -16.60 16.62 3.67
C LEU A 65 -17.22 15.76 2.54
N PHE A 66 -18.04 16.36 1.68
CA PHE A 66 -18.58 15.65 0.51
C PHE A 66 -17.49 15.31 -0.50
N ALA A 67 -16.50 16.19 -0.67
CA ALA A 67 -15.35 15.92 -1.52
C ALA A 67 -14.50 14.78 -0.91
N ASP A 68 -14.21 14.80 0.38
CA ASP A 68 -13.47 13.74 1.08
C ASP A 68 -14.17 12.39 0.92
N ILE A 69 -15.45 12.32 1.27
CA ILE A 69 -16.24 11.09 1.12
C ILE A 69 -16.27 10.62 -0.34
N GLY A 70 -16.48 11.54 -1.29
CA GLY A 70 -16.56 11.21 -2.70
C GLY A 70 -15.26 10.65 -3.25
N VAL A 71 -14.13 11.26 -2.91
CA VAL A 71 -12.79 10.81 -3.30
C VAL A 71 -12.50 9.43 -2.71
N GLU A 72 -12.76 9.22 -1.42
CA GLU A 72 -12.58 7.90 -0.79
C GLU A 72 -13.45 6.81 -1.40
N LEU A 73 -14.72 7.09 -1.69
CA LEU A 73 -15.61 6.12 -2.34
C LEU A 73 -15.12 5.72 -3.74
N VAL A 74 -14.55 6.67 -4.50
CA VAL A 74 -13.93 6.37 -5.80
C VAL A 74 -12.73 5.44 -5.62
N PHE A 75 -11.85 5.71 -4.66
CA PHE A 75 -10.71 4.84 -4.34
C PHE A 75 -11.16 3.43 -3.96
N ILE A 76 -12.08 3.32 -3.02
CA ILE A 76 -12.67 2.06 -2.58
C ILE A 76 -13.24 1.29 -3.79
N GLY A 77 -14.01 1.98 -4.65
CA GLY A 77 -14.60 1.39 -5.85
C GLY A 77 -13.53 0.82 -6.81
N ILE A 78 -12.46 1.58 -7.08
CA ILE A 78 -11.34 1.12 -7.91
C ILE A 78 -10.73 -0.16 -7.33
N VAL A 79 -10.38 -0.15 -6.04
CA VAL A 79 -9.76 -1.30 -5.38
C VAL A 79 -10.67 -2.53 -5.44
N LEU A 80 -11.96 -2.38 -5.14
CA LEU A 80 -12.93 -3.48 -5.17
C LEU A 80 -13.10 -4.06 -6.57
N VAL A 81 -13.13 -3.24 -7.62
CA VAL A 81 -13.22 -3.71 -9.01
C VAL A 81 -12.02 -4.58 -9.36
N PHE A 82 -10.79 -4.15 -9.06
CA PHE A 82 -9.60 -4.95 -9.33
C PHE A 82 -9.52 -6.22 -8.48
N CYS A 83 -9.96 -6.16 -7.22
CA CYS A 83 -10.04 -7.34 -6.36
C CYS A 83 -11.07 -8.36 -6.85
N ALA A 84 -12.17 -7.91 -7.46
CA ALA A 84 -13.18 -8.81 -8.02
C ALA A 84 -12.65 -9.70 -9.14
N TYR A 85 -11.70 -9.24 -9.96
CA TYR A 85 -11.02 -10.05 -10.97
C TYR A 85 -10.24 -11.25 -10.38
N ASN A 86 -9.80 -11.15 -9.11
CA ASN A 86 -9.04 -12.17 -8.41
C ASN A 86 -9.73 -12.57 -7.09
N PHE A 87 -11.05 -12.55 -7.08
CA PHE A 87 -11.86 -12.69 -5.88
C PHE A 87 -11.46 -13.90 -5.01
N ASN A 88 -11.31 -15.08 -5.61
CA ASN A 88 -10.97 -16.31 -4.88
C ASN A 88 -9.58 -16.23 -4.23
N GLU A 89 -8.61 -15.63 -4.89
CA GLU A 89 -7.27 -15.42 -4.35
C GLU A 89 -7.31 -14.41 -3.20
N ILE A 90 -8.05 -13.32 -3.34
CA ILE A 90 -8.19 -12.27 -2.32
C ILE A 90 -8.94 -12.82 -1.09
N ILE A 91 -10.09 -13.48 -1.27
CA ILE A 91 -10.87 -13.99 -0.16
C ILE A 91 -10.11 -15.06 0.65
N SER A 92 -9.21 -15.81 -0.01
CA SER A 92 -8.36 -16.78 0.67
C SER A 92 -7.44 -16.15 1.72
N LEU A 93 -7.08 -14.87 1.55
CA LEU A 93 -6.20 -14.11 2.46
C LEU A 93 -6.91 -13.65 3.73
N TYR A 94 -8.23 -13.70 3.74
CA TYR A 94 -9.06 -13.41 4.92
C TYR A 94 -9.37 -14.65 5.75
N LYS A 95 -9.02 -15.85 5.26
CA LYS A 95 -9.11 -17.06 6.09
C LYS A 95 -8.25 -16.84 7.32
N SER A 96 -8.88 -17.03 8.49
CA SER A 96 -8.19 -16.84 9.77
C SER A 96 -6.97 -17.75 9.81
N PRO A 97 -5.75 -17.22 9.79
CA PRO A 97 -4.59 -18.04 10.01
C PRO A 97 -4.69 -18.58 11.44
N LYS A 98 -4.18 -19.77 11.67
CA LYS A 98 -3.93 -20.27 13.05
C LYS A 98 -2.76 -19.43 13.62
N LEU A 99 -3.04 -18.17 13.93
CA LEU A 99 -2.07 -17.25 14.49
C LEU A 99 -1.95 -17.54 15.98
N ASP A 100 -0.75 -17.90 16.37
CA ASP A 100 -0.39 -17.84 17.77
C ASP A 100 -0.41 -16.37 18.23
N SER A 101 -0.97 -16.11 19.40
CA SER A 101 -1.00 -14.77 20.02
C SER A 101 0.41 -14.14 20.14
N SER A 102 1.47 -14.93 20.16
CA SER A 102 2.86 -14.49 20.15
C SER A 102 3.19 -13.56 18.97
N VAL A 103 2.49 -13.67 17.85
CA VAL A 103 2.66 -12.78 16.66
C VAL A 103 2.32 -11.35 17.02
N TYR A 104 1.21 -11.13 17.71
CA TYR A 104 0.77 -9.79 18.13
C TYR A 104 1.74 -9.21 19.17
N PHE A 105 2.12 -9.99 20.18
CA PHE A 105 3.09 -9.57 21.21
C PHE A 105 4.46 -9.19 20.62
N LYS A 106 4.83 -9.78 19.50
CA LYS A 106 6.10 -9.48 18.81
C LYS A 106 6.05 -8.23 17.97
N PHE A 107 5.01 -8.07 17.15
CA PHE A 107 4.97 -7.03 16.13
C PHE A 107 4.30 -5.73 16.58
N LEU A 108 3.34 -5.76 17.50
CA LEU A 108 2.72 -4.54 18.02
C LEU A 108 3.71 -3.62 18.74
N PRO A 109 4.54 -4.08 19.70
CA PRO A 109 5.54 -3.21 20.34
C PRO A 109 6.56 -2.65 19.33
N LEU A 110 6.96 -3.45 18.35
CA LEU A 110 7.86 -3.01 17.29
C LEU A 110 7.22 -1.91 16.43
N THR A 111 5.93 -2.06 16.11
CA THR A 111 5.17 -1.04 15.36
C THR A 111 5.03 0.25 16.16
N ILE A 112 4.73 0.15 17.45
CA ILE A 112 4.65 1.31 18.34
C ILE A 112 5.98 2.07 18.35
N LEU A 113 7.08 1.38 18.60
CA LEU A 113 8.42 1.99 18.59
C LEU A 113 8.74 2.64 17.24
N PHE A 114 8.46 1.94 16.15
CA PHE A 114 8.69 2.43 14.79
C PHE A 114 7.86 3.67 14.49
N SER A 115 6.58 3.73 14.91
CA SER A 115 5.70 4.88 14.73
C SER A 115 6.22 6.12 15.44
N TYR A 116 6.70 5.98 16.68
CA TYR A 116 7.34 7.07 17.41
C TYR A 116 8.63 7.56 16.74
N LEU A 117 9.48 6.63 16.30
CA LEU A 117 10.73 6.98 15.60
C LEU A 117 10.46 7.74 14.29
N ILE A 118 9.43 7.32 13.54
CA ILE A 118 9.03 8.02 12.33
C ILE A 118 8.48 9.40 12.65
N TYR A 119 7.53 9.50 13.55
CA TYR A 119 6.86 10.75 13.87
C TYR A 119 7.87 11.85 14.23
N PHE A 120 8.74 11.58 15.20
CA PHE A 120 9.75 12.53 15.64
C PHE A 120 10.93 12.65 14.67
N GLY A 121 11.32 11.57 14.01
CA GLY A 121 12.41 11.57 13.05
C GLY A 121 12.08 12.34 11.78
N ILE A 122 10.88 12.17 11.22
CA ILE A 122 10.44 12.90 10.03
C ILE A 122 10.16 14.38 10.37
N GLY A 123 9.54 14.66 11.53
CA GLY A 123 9.38 16.03 12.01
C GLY A 123 10.73 16.78 12.08
N GLY A 124 11.74 16.17 12.73
CA GLY A 124 13.08 16.74 12.79
C GLY A 124 13.80 16.87 11.44
N LEU A 125 13.55 15.93 10.50
CA LEU A 125 14.09 16.03 9.14
C LEU A 125 13.42 17.16 8.33
N ASN A 126 12.12 17.35 8.47
CA ASN A 126 11.41 18.45 7.82
C ASN A 126 11.92 19.79 8.31
N GLU A 127 12.04 19.97 9.62
CA GLU A 127 12.59 21.19 10.22
C GLU A 127 14.02 21.45 9.75
N LEU A 128 14.87 20.42 9.72
CA LEU A 128 16.27 20.54 9.33
C LEU A 128 16.48 20.87 7.83
N LEU A 129 15.67 20.26 6.95
CA LEU A 129 15.90 20.32 5.50
C LEU A 129 15.06 21.39 4.80
N PHE A 130 13.85 21.68 5.31
CA PHE A 130 12.89 22.56 4.64
C PHE A 130 12.52 23.79 5.46
N PHE A 131 12.97 23.86 6.71
CA PHE A 131 12.58 24.93 7.66
C PHE A 131 11.06 25.06 7.80
N GLU A 132 10.33 23.98 7.55
CA GLU A 132 8.88 23.91 7.66
C GLU A 132 8.50 22.97 8.79
N ASP A 133 7.51 23.37 9.59
CA ASP A 133 6.89 22.48 10.57
C ASP A 133 6.13 21.36 9.85
N SER A 134 6.13 20.18 10.44
CA SER A 134 5.30 19.08 9.93
C SER A 134 3.82 19.49 10.07
N ILE A 135 3.07 19.38 8.96
CA ILE A 135 1.65 19.69 8.97
C ILE A 135 0.93 18.63 9.82
N ASN A 136 0.31 19.09 10.93
CA ASN A 136 -0.51 18.24 11.77
C ASN A 136 -1.78 17.82 11.02
N ILE A 137 -2.04 16.52 10.93
CA ILE A 137 -3.15 15.92 10.16
C ILE A 137 -4.51 16.45 10.63
N ILE A 138 -4.67 16.76 11.92
CA ILE A 138 -5.94 17.25 12.48
C ILE A 138 -6.38 18.56 11.82
N TYR A 139 -5.44 19.44 11.44
CA TYR A 139 -5.77 20.70 10.77
C TYR A 139 -6.49 20.53 9.44
N GLN A 140 -6.28 19.39 8.76
CA GLN A 140 -6.97 19.09 7.50
C GLN A 140 -8.47 18.87 7.66
N TYR A 141 -8.96 18.63 8.89
CA TYR A 141 -10.37 18.33 9.19
C TYR A 141 -11.05 19.37 10.11
N THR A 142 -10.37 20.48 10.46
CA THR A 142 -10.90 21.51 11.36
C THR A 142 -12.11 22.26 10.84
N TYR A 143 -12.38 22.16 9.53
CA TYR A 143 -13.60 22.66 8.91
C TYR A 143 -14.85 21.84 9.27
N THR A 144 -14.69 20.66 9.87
CA THR A 144 -15.79 19.78 10.30
C THR A 144 -16.11 20.00 11.79
N GLU A 145 -17.32 19.63 12.20
CA GLU A 145 -17.72 19.69 13.61
C GLU A 145 -16.92 18.73 14.51
N TYR A 146 -16.44 17.60 13.96
CA TYR A 146 -15.70 16.56 14.69
C TYR A 146 -14.38 16.21 13.98
N PRO A 147 -13.35 17.08 14.02
CA PRO A 147 -12.10 16.90 13.30
C PRO A 147 -11.40 15.57 13.59
N PHE A 148 -11.30 15.22 14.87
CA PHE A 148 -10.66 13.98 15.30
C PHE A 148 -11.40 12.72 14.81
N LEU A 149 -12.74 12.74 14.81
CA LEU A 149 -13.53 11.61 14.32
C LEU A 149 -13.30 11.37 12.83
N TRP A 150 -13.32 12.42 12.01
CA TRP A 150 -13.08 12.29 10.57
C TRP A 150 -11.65 11.90 10.25
N SER A 151 -10.66 12.41 11.00
CA SER A 151 -9.27 11.95 10.86
C SER A 151 -9.12 10.45 11.18
N ILE A 152 -9.82 9.93 12.20
CA ILE A 152 -9.83 8.47 12.47
C ILE A 152 -10.38 7.70 11.27
N VAL A 153 -11.47 8.15 10.69
CA VAL A 153 -12.10 7.46 9.54
C VAL A 153 -11.20 7.48 8.32
N PHE A 154 -10.72 8.67 7.90
CA PHE A 154 -9.99 8.84 6.64
C PHE A 154 -8.50 8.52 6.72
N VAL A 155 -7.91 8.49 7.91
CA VAL A 155 -6.48 8.21 8.05
C VAL A 155 -6.21 6.87 8.74
N ALA A 156 -6.94 6.56 9.81
CA ALA A 156 -6.62 5.37 10.60
C ALA A 156 -7.43 4.12 10.17
N ILE A 157 -8.64 4.24 9.60
CA ILE A 157 -9.50 3.10 9.30
C ILE A 157 -9.47 2.75 7.81
N ILE A 158 -9.83 3.69 6.93
CA ILE A 158 -10.00 3.41 5.50
C ILE A 158 -8.67 3.02 4.83
N PRO A 159 -7.56 3.78 4.96
CA PRO A 159 -6.32 3.46 4.29
C PRO A 159 -5.77 2.08 4.65
N PRO A 160 -5.63 1.68 5.93
CA PRO A 160 -5.13 0.35 6.27
C PRO A 160 -5.94 -0.80 5.67
N ILE A 161 -7.23 -0.62 5.45
CA ILE A 161 -8.07 -1.65 4.85
C ILE A 161 -7.87 -1.69 3.33
N PHE A 162 -8.07 -0.57 2.67
CA PHE A 162 -8.14 -0.54 1.20
C PHE A 162 -6.77 -0.43 0.53
N GLU A 163 -5.80 0.23 1.14
CA GLU A 163 -4.42 0.23 0.65
C GLU A 163 -3.76 -1.15 0.79
N GLU A 164 -3.96 -1.84 1.94
CA GLU A 164 -3.45 -3.20 2.06
C GLU A 164 -4.15 -4.17 1.09
N LEU A 165 -5.45 -3.98 0.87
CA LEU A 165 -6.18 -4.74 -0.13
C LEU A 165 -5.66 -4.49 -1.56
N ALA A 166 -5.35 -3.25 -1.89
CA ALA A 166 -4.80 -2.83 -3.18
C ALA A 166 -3.37 -3.37 -3.40
N PHE A 167 -2.46 -3.11 -2.45
CA PHE A 167 -1.03 -3.38 -2.61
C PHE A 167 -0.62 -4.77 -2.15
N ARG A 168 -1.09 -5.27 -0.97
CA ARG A 168 -0.74 -6.60 -0.44
C ARG A 168 -1.74 -7.68 -0.83
N GLY A 169 -2.95 -7.28 -1.20
CA GLY A 169 -3.94 -8.16 -1.81
C GLY A 169 -3.70 -8.29 -3.32
N TYR A 170 -4.23 -7.34 -4.09
CA TYR A 170 -4.27 -7.42 -5.55
C TYR A 170 -2.88 -7.35 -6.20
N LEU A 171 -2.14 -6.25 -6.01
CA LEU A 171 -0.88 -6.00 -6.71
C LEU A 171 0.18 -7.06 -6.37
N PHE A 172 0.31 -7.42 -5.10
CA PHE A 172 1.22 -8.46 -4.64
C PHE A 172 0.91 -9.81 -5.30
N ASN A 173 -0.36 -10.23 -5.35
CA ASN A 173 -0.77 -11.47 -5.98
C ASN A 173 -0.47 -11.46 -7.48
N GLN A 174 -0.68 -10.35 -8.20
CA GLN A 174 -0.36 -10.27 -9.62
C GLN A 174 1.15 -10.31 -9.88
N LEU A 175 1.93 -9.51 -9.17
CA LEU A 175 3.40 -9.47 -9.33
C LEU A 175 4.04 -10.82 -9.02
N SER A 176 3.60 -11.52 -7.97
CA SER A 176 4.15 -12.83 -7.60
C SER A 176 3.94 -13.93 -8.66
N LYS A 177 3.06 -13.72 -9.66
CA LYS A 177 2.87 -14.63 -10.80
C LYS A 177 3.95 -14.50 -11.87
N ILE A 178 4.66 -13.36 -11.91
CA ILE A 178 5.61 -13.04 -12.99
C ILE A 178 7.04 -12.74 -12.52
N ILE A 179 7.24 -12.41 -11.26
CA ILE A 179 8.56 -12.16 -10.65
C ILE A 179 8.71 -12.96 -9.35
N SER A 180 9.94 -13.01 -8.81
CA SER A 180 10.20 -13.67 -7.53
C SER A 180 9.49 -12.97 -6.36
N ILE A 181 9.28 -13.70 -5.27
CA ILE A 181 8.55 -13.17 -4.12
C ILE A 181 9.32 -12.03 -3.44
N GLU A 182 10.65 -12.08 -3.43
CA GLU A 182 11.50 -11.03 -2.89
C GLU A 182 11.36 -9.74 -3.71
N LEU A 183 11.40 -9.85 -5.04
CA LEU A 183 11.18 -8.73 -5.94
C LEU A 183 9.73 -8.22 -5.84
N THR A 184 8.77 -9.09 -5.60
CA THR A 184 7.37 -8.70 -5.37
C THR A 184 7.23 -7.82 -4.12
N ILE A 185 7.89 -8.19 -3.02
CA ILE A 185 7.89 -7.39 -1.79
C ILE A 185 8.51 -6.00 -2.06
N ILE A 186 9.67 -5.97 -2.72
CA ILE A 186 10.35 -4.71 -3.03
C ILE A 186 9.51 -3.84 -3.97
N ALA A 187 8.98 -4.42 -5.05
CA ALA A 187 8.21 -3.69 -6.05
C ALA A 187 6.90 -3.14 -5.46
N THR A 188 6.15 -3.94 -4.70
CA THR A 188 4.91 -3.47 -4.06
C THR A 188 5.16 -2.39 -3.02
N ALA A 189 6.26 -2.49 -2.24
CA ALA A 189 6.64 -1.47 -1.27
C ALA A 189 7.05 -0.15 -1.96
N PHE A 190 7.82 -0.23 -3.05
CA PHE A 190 8.24 0.94 -3.82
C PHE A 190 7.06 1.63 -4.50
N LEU A 191 6.18 0.87 -5.17
CA LEU A 191 4.98 1.39 -5.79
C LEU A 191 4.00 2.00 -4.76
N PHE A 192 3.92 1.41 -3.57
CA PHE A 192 3.16 1.96 -2.45
C PHE A 192 3.73 3.31 -1.96
N ALA A 193 5.05 3.42 -1.85
CA ALA A 193 5.68 4.68 -1.46
C ALA A 193 5.52 5.78 -2.52
N LEU A 194 5.58 5.42 -3.81
CA LEU A 194 5.44 6.38 -4.90
C LEU A 194 4.08 7.07 -4.96
N VAL A 195 2.99 6.39 -4.65
CA VAL A 195 1.63 6.99 -4.71
C VAL A 195 1.41 8.08 -3.67
N HIS A 196 2.25 8.18 -2.65
CA HIS A 196 2.16 9.25 -1.65
C HIS A 196 2.74 10.58 -2.14
N LEU A 197 3.42 10.61 -3.31
CA LEU A 197 3.97 11.80 -3.99
C LEU A 197 4.81 12.74 -3.10
N SER A 198 5.33 12.25 -2.00
CA SER A 198 6.17 13.00 -1.05
C SER A 198 7.57 12.38 -1.01
N PHE A 199 8.58 13.17 -1.39
CA PHE A 199 9.96 12.69 -1.43
C PHE A 199 10.48 12.26 -0.05
N ILE A 200 10.15 13.02 1.00
CA ILE A 200 10.53 12.66 2.37
C ILE A 200 9.77 11.43 2.84
N SER A 201 8.49 11.34 2.52
CA SER A 201 7.66 10.21 2.92
C SER A 201 8.17 8.89 2.34
N ILE A 202 8.81 8.89 1.16
CA ILE A 202 9.44 7.68 0.59
C ILE A 202 10.46 7.07 1.54
N ILE A 203 11.23 7.89 2.29
CA ILE A 203 12.29 7.42 3.19
C ILE A 203 11.75 6.45 4.25
N TRP A 204 10.53 6.63 4.71
CA TRP A 204 9.94 5.79 5.75
C TRP A 204 8.79 4.91 5.23
N ILE A 205 8.01 5.36 4.24
CA ILE A 205 6.92 4.56 3.67
C ILE A 205 7.47 3.33 2.95
N PHE A 206 8.61 3.46 2.26
CA PHE A 206 9.21 2.32 1.58
C PHE A 206 9.67 1.22 2.56
N PRO A 207 10.48 1.49 3.63
CA PRO A 207 10.81 0.50 4.65
C PRO A 207 9.57 -0.08 5.37
N PHE A 208 8.58 0.75 5.66
CA PHE A 208 7.31 0.28 6.21
C PHE A 208 6.58 -0.64 5.25
N GLY A 209 6.56 -0.28 3.97
CA GLY A 209 6.01 -1.10 2.89
C GLY A 209 6.68 -2.45 2.75
N LEU A 210 8.02 -2.51 2.88
CA LEU A 210 8.80 -3.77 2.91
C LEU A 210 8.40 -4.65 4.10
N PHE A 211 8.24 -4.05 5.27
CA PHE A 211 7.82 -4.76 6.47
C PHE A 211 6.42 -5.36 6.32
N LEU A 212 5.44 -4.59 5.83
CA LEU A 212 4.09 -5.09 5.57
C LEU A 212 4.07 -6.20 4.50
N GLY A 213 4.85 -6.05 3.43
CA GLY A 213 5.02 -7.08 2.39
C GLY A 213 5.65 -8.37 2.92
N TYR A 214 6.64 -8.26 3.82
CA TYR A 214 7.22 -9.39 4.51
C TYR A 214 6.20 -10.13 5.39
N LEU A 215 5.39 -9.39 6.15
CA LEU A 215 4.33 -9.96 6.99
C LEU A 215 3.28 -10.65 6.14
N ARG A 216 2.87 -10.04 5.02
CA ARG A 216 1.96 -10.63 4.04
C ARG A 216 2.48 -11.97 3.51
N LYS A 217 3.77 -12.04 3.10
CA LYS A 217 4.41 -13.28 2.66
C LYS A 217 4.44 -14.32 3.78
N LYS A 218 4.90 -13.91 4.96
CA LYS A 218 5.18 -14.83 6.08
C LYS A 218 3.94 -15.51 6.63
N TYR A 219 2.83 -14.78 6.71
CA TYR A 219 1.62 -15.26 7.36
C TYR A 219 0.48 -15.56 6.39
N ASP A 220 0.69 -15.29 5.09
CA ASP A 220 -0.28 -15.50 4.01
C ASP A 220 -1.69 -14.97 4.33
N THR A 221 -1.75 -13.76 4.90
CA THR A 221 -3.00 -13.11 5.32
C THR A 221 -2.90 -11.60 5.15
N LEU A 222 -4.05 -10.92 4.99
CA LEU A 222 -4.15 -9.45 5.03
C LEU A 222 -4.41 -8.91 6.44
N TRP A 223 -4.90 -9.72 7.38
CA TRP A 223 -5.24 -9.26 8.73
C TRP A 223 -4.05 -8.65 9.49
N ILE A 224 -2.86 -9.25 9.37
CA ILE A 224 -1.68 -8.75 10.08
C ILE A 224 -1.19 -7.43 9.49
N PRO A 225 -0.91 -7.29 8.18
CA PRO A 225 -0.50 -6.01 7.63
C PRO A 225 -1.55 -4.92 7.84
N MET A 226 -2.85 -5.21 7.69
CA MET A 226 -3.93 -4.26 8.00
C MET A 226 -3.89 -3.78 9.46
N LEU A 227 -3.75 -4.70 10.41
CA LEU A 227 -3.67 -4.34 11.83
C LEU A 227 -2.43 -3.50 12.15
N ILE A 228 -1.27 -3.89 11.64
CA ILE A 228 -0.01 -3.15 11.83
C ILE A 228 -0.09 -1.75 11.22
N HIS A 229 -0.65 -1.63 10.04
CA HIS A 229 -0.87 -0.34 9.37
C HIS A 229 -1.87 0.53 10.17
N PHE A 230 -3.00 -0.03 10.60
CA PHE A 230 -3.97 0.63 11.44
C PHE A 230 -3.33 1.16 12.75
N VAL A 231 -2.54 0.33 13.43
CA VAL A 231 -1.87 0.73 14.67
C VAL A 231 -0.87 1.86 14.41
N HIS A 232 -0.10 1.78 13.32
CA HIS A 232 0.82 2.86 12.93
C HIS A 232 0.09 4.18 12.71
N ASN A 233 -0.92 4.20 11.85
CA ASN A 233 -1.69 5.41 11.55
C ASN A 233 -2.41 5.96 12.79
N SER A 234 -2.96 5.07 13.63
CA SER A 234 -3.59 5.47 14.89
C SER A 234 -2.63 6.15 15.85
N ILE A 235 -1.38 5.67 15.95
CA ILE A 235 -0.37 6.28 16.83
C ILE A 235 0.01 7.66 16.31
N VAL A 236 0.30 7.80 15.01
CA VAL A 236 0.61 9.09 14.38
C VAL A 236 -0.52 10.09 14.63
N LEU A 237 -1.76 9.66 14.37
CA LEU A 237 -2.94 10.51 14.58
C LEU A 237 -3.16 10.93 16.05
N MET A 238 -2.90 10.00 17.00
CA MET A 238 -3.00 10.32 18.43
C MET A 238 -1.94 11.34 18.87
N LEU A 239 -0.74 11.25 18.31
CA LEU A 239 0.32 12.24 18.56
C LEU A 239 -0.06 13.60 17.99
N ASP A 240 -0.55 13.64 16.75
CA ASP A 240 -1.05 14.87 16.13
C ASP A 240 -2.19 15.51 16.95
N TYR A 241 -3.13 14.70 17.42
CA TYR A 241 -4.22 15.18 18.26
C TYR A 241 -3.73 15.73 19.61
N TYR A 242 -2.73 15.10 20.20
CA TYR A 242 -2.11 15.60 21.45
C TYR A 242 -1.46 16.97 21.23
N TYR A 243 -0.67 17.15 20.17
CA TYR A 243 -0.01 18.42 19.87
C TYR A 243 -1.00 19.50 19.45
N TYR A 244 -2.01 19.16 18.66
CA TYR A 244 -3.11 20.08 18.32
C TYR A 244 -3.80 20.66 19.57
N ASN A 245 -4.17 19.83 20.54
CA ASN A 245 -4.80 20.30 21.77
C ASN A 245 -3.84 21.13 22.64
N LYS A 246 -2.55 20.79 22.64
CA LYS A 246 -1.54 21.55 23.37
C LYS A 246 -1.42 22.97 22.81
N GLU A 247 -1.32 23.12 21.50
CA GLU A 247 -1.28 24.42 20.84
C GLU A 247 -2.52 25.25 21.14
N LEU A 248 -3.72 24.67 21.11
CA LEU A 248 -4.95 25.38 21.50
C LEU A 248 -4.93 25.89 22.93
N THR A 249 -4.34 25.13 23.85
CA THR A 249 -4.26 25.55 25.28
C THR A 249 -3.19 26.62 25.56
N GLU A 250 -2.19 26.73 24.68
CA GLU A 250 -1.16 27.78 24.80
C GLU A 250 -1.59 29.14 24.19
N ILE A 251 -2.64 29.14 23.35
CA ILE A 251 -3.20 30.33 22.71
C ILE A 251 -4.32 30.99 23.60
N LEU A 252 -4.97 30.23 24.50
CA LEU A 252 -6.04 30.67 25.38
C LEU A 252 -5.49 31.25 26.72
#